data_1937710af22de26fc4554db2c8227674
#
_entry.id   1937710af22de26fc4554db2c8227674
#
_cell.length_a   1.000
_cell.length_b   1.000
_cell.length_c   1.000
_cell.angle_alpha   90.00
_cell.angle_beta   90.00
_cell.angle_gamma   90.00
#
_symmetry.space_group_name_H-M   'P 1'
#
loop_
_entity.id
_entity.type
_entity.pdbx_description
1 polymer ?
#
loop_
_entity_poly.entity_id
_entity_poly.type
_entity_poly.pdbx_seq_one_letter_code
_entity_poly.pdbx_strand_id
1 'polypeptide(L)'
;MAITKQLLNDELVQRREEGADVDALEAQVQAADPDDQGVLAALYARLEALGSNADMAAAEPSDLEGIQGLRAPGPRAYAQPFSESRLADRLYGAWLGRPAGCL
;
A
#
# COMPACT_ATOMS: atom_id res chain seq x y z
N MET A 1 -18.54 5.27 12.04
CA MET A 1 -17.39 6.21 12.13
C MET A 1 -17.78 7.48 11.39
N ALA A 2 -17.58 8.65 11.97
CA ALA A 2 -17.83 9.92 11.28
C ALA A 2 -16.69 10.19 10.27
N ILE A 3 -17.04 10.56 9.05
CA ILE A 3 -16.05 10.97 8.04
C ILE A 3 -15.68 12.42 8.29
N THR A 4 -14.40 12.72 8.32
CA THR A 4 -13.88 14.08 8.50
C THR A 4 -13.20 14.57 7.23
N LYS A 5 -13.09 15.91 7.05
CA LYS A 5 -12.29 16.46 5.94
C LYS A 5 -10.82 16.05 6.02
N GLN A 6 -10.29 15.87 7.24
CA GLN A 6 -8.91 15.36 7.40
C GLN A 6 -8.77 13.96 6.80
N LEU A 7 -9.68 13.04 7.13
CA LEU A 7 -9.68 11.70 6.56
C LEU A 7 -9.75 11.72 5.03
N LEU A 8 -10.61 12.57 4.45
CA LEU A 8 -10.71 12.72 2.99
C LEU A 8 -9.42 13.26 2.37
N ASN A 9 -8.74 14.20 3.03
CA ASN A 9 -7.46 14.72 2.55
C ASN A 9 -6.35 13.65 2.62
N ASP A 10 -6.32 12.85 3.67
CA ASP A 10 -5.36 11.76 3.81
C ASP A 10 -5.59 10.69 2.73
N GLU A 11 -6.86 10.38 2.44
CA GLU A 11 -7.23 9.46 1.37
C GLU A 11 -6.90 10.00 -0.04
N LEU A 12 -7.07 11.30 -0.29
CA LEU A 12 -6.65 11.94 -1.54
C LEU A 12 -5.15 11.78 -1.78
N VAL A 13 -4.34 11.99 -0.75
CA VAL A 13 -2.87 11.80 -0.82
C VAL A 13 -2.55 10.35 -1.16
N GLN A 14 -3.14 9.40 -0.45
CA GLN A 14 -2.91 7.98 -0.69
C GLN A 14 -3.29 7.56 -2.11
N ARG A 15 -4.50 7.92 -2.58
CA ARG A 15 -4.93 7.59 -3.96
C ARG A 15 -4.03 8.20 -5.03
N ARG A 16 -3.55 9.42 -4.81
CA ARG A 16 -2.59 10.06 -5.71
C ARG A 16 -1.25 9.31 -5.74
N GLU A 17 -0.75 8.86 -4.59
CA GLU A 17 0.47 8.05 -4.50
C GLU A 17 0.32 6.68 -5.18
N GLU A 18 -0.88 6.11 -5.17
CA GLU A 18 -1.25 4.90 -5.91
C GLU A 18 -1.48 5.14 -7.42
N GLY A 19 -1.29 6.37 -7.89
CA GLY A 19 -1.40 6.74 -9.30
C GLY A 19 -2.82 7.00 -9.80
N ALA A 20 -3.80 7.17 -8.91
CA ALA A 20 -5.15 7.56 -9.31
C ALA A 20 -5.24 9.05 -9.67
N ASP A 21 -6.10 9.38 -10.63
CA ASP A 21 -6.47 10.78 -10.91
C ASP A 21 -7.51 11.23 -9.87
N VAL A 22 -7.08 12.12 -8.99
CA VAL A 22 -7.91 12.64 -7.88
C VAL A 22 -8.31 14.10 -8.03
N ASP A 23 -7.87 14.80 -9.07
CA ASP A 23 -8.00 16.25 -9.19
C ASP A 23 -9.45 16.73 -9.09
N ALA A 24 -10.37 16.06 -9.78
CA ALA A 24 -11.79 16.39 -9.73
C ALA A 24 -12.43 16.15 -8.36
N LEU A 25 -11.98 15.13 -7.63
CA LEU A 25 -12.44 14.82 -6.28
C LEU A 25 -11.85 15.77 -5.25
N GLU A 26 -10.59 16.15 -5.40
CA GLU A 26 -9.94 17.14 -4.53
C GLU A 26 -10.71 18.44 -4.47
N ALA A 27 -11.09 19.00 -5.63
CA ALA A 27 -11.89 20.22 -5.69
C ALA A 27 -13.23 20.06 -4.93
N GLN A 28 -13.88 18.91 -5.03
CA GLN A 28 -15.13 18.62 -4.33
C GLN A 28 -14.94 18.48 -2.82
N VAL A 29 -13.86 17.84 -2.39
CA VAL A 29 -13.50 17.71 -0.96
C VAL A 29 -13.24 19.09 -0.37
N GLN A 30 -12.53 19.96 -1.06
CA GLN A 30 -12.25 21.32 -0.58
C GLN A 30 -13.53 22.13 -0.44
N ALA A 31 -14.47 22.02 -1.38
CA ALA A 31 -15.73 22.74 -1.39
C ALA A 31 -16.79 22.16 -0.41
N ALA A 32 -16.63 20.92 0.05
CA ALA A 32 -17.62 20.26 0.90
C ALA A 32 -17.76 20.93 2.26
N ASP A 33 -19.00 20.99 2.76
CA ASP A 33 -19.30 21.41 4.13
C ASP A 33 -18.78 20.31 5.10
N PRO A 34 -17.94 20.66 6.08
CA PRO A 34 -17.43 19.69 7.06
C PRO A 34 -18.51 19.06 7.94
N ASP A 35 -19.68 19.69 8.05
CA ASP A 35 -20.80 19.20 8.85
C ASP A 35 -21.79 18.33 8.05
N ASP A 36 -21.69 18.31 6.71
CA ASP A 36 -22.53 17.46 5.85
C ASP A 36 -21.96 16.04 5.73
N GLN A 37 -22.32 15.18 6.70
CA GLN A 37 -21.86 13.79 6.73
C GLN A 37 -22.32 12.97 5.50
N GLY A 38 -23.43 13.34 4.86
CA GLY A 38 -23.91 12.66 3.66
C GLY A 38 -22.96 12.90 2.46
N VAL A 39 -22.58 14.16 2.26
CA VAL A 39 -21.62 14.55 1.22
C VAL A 39 -20.24 13.97 1.50
N LEU A 40 -19.75 14.06 2.75
CA LEU A 40 -18.44 13.51 3.11
C LEU A 40 -18.37 11.99 2.91
N ALA A 41 -19.40 11.25 3.30
CA ALA A 41 -19.47 9.80 3.10
C ALA A 41 -19.52 9.42 1.62
N ALA A 42 -20.24 10.17 0.79
CA ALA A 42 -20.31 9.94 -0.64
C ALA A 42 -18.95 10.20 -1.32
N LEU A 43 -18.22 11.23 -0.91
CA LEU A 43 -16.87 11.52 -1.40
C LEU A 43 -15.87 10.44 -0.98
N TYR A 44 -15.94 9.97 0.26
CA TYR A 44 -15.10 8.88 0.75
C TYR A 44 -15.31 7.60 -0.07
N ALA A 45 -16.55 7.20 -0.28
CA ALA A 45 -16.86 6.02 -1.09
C ALA A 45 -16.34 6.12 -2.53
N ARG A 46 -16.36 7.32 -3.11
CA ARG A 46 -15.80 7.57 -4.45
C ARG A 46 -14.28 7.48 -4.47
N LEU A 47 -13.61 7.97 -3.43
CA LEU A 47 -12.15 7.84 -3.28
C LEU A 47 -11.74 6.37 -3.11
N GLU A 48 -12.46 5.61 -2.28
CA GLU A 48 -12.20 4.17 -2.11
C GLU A 48 -12.42 3.35 -3.40
N ALA A 49 -13.32 3.80 -4.27
CA ALA A 49 -13.59 3.14 -5.54
C ALA A 49 -12.55 3.44 -6.63
N LEU A 50 -11.64 4.40 -6.42
CA LEU A 50 -10.57 4.68 -7.37
C LEU A 50 -9.54 3.55 -7.38
N GLY A 51 -9.22 3.06 -8.57
CA GLY A 51 -8.11 2.12 -8.77
C GLY A 51 -6.81 2.85 -9.11
N SER A 52 -5.68 2.16 -8.98
CA SER A 52 -4.40 2.60 -9.52
C SER A 52 -4.48 2.75 -11.04
N ASN A 53 -3.61 3.58 -11.62
CA ASN A 53 -3.50 3.61 -13.08
C ASN A 53 -2.92 2.28 -13.62
N ALA A 54 -3.05 2.06 -14.94
CA ALA A 54 -2.66 0.80 -15.56
C ALA A 54 -1.16 0.46 -15.39
N ASP A 55 -0.30 1.47 -15.40
CA ASP A 55 1.15 1.27 -15.26
C ASP A 55 1.51 0.84 -13.84
N MET A 56 0.91 1.49 -12.82
CA MET A 56 1.08 1.11 -11.42
C MET A 56 0.53 -0.29 -11.14
N ALA A 57 -0.66 -0.59 -11.64
CA ALA A 57 -1.26 -1.91 -11.48
C ALA A 57 -0.42 -3.03 -12.13
N ALA A 58 0.24 -2.75 -13.27
CA ALA A 58 1.15 -3.69 -13.91
C ALA A 58 2.48 -3.85 -13.15
N ALA A 59 2.99 -2.76 -12.54
CA ALA A 59 4.24 -2.78 -11.77
C ALA A 59 4.08 -3.42 -10.38
N GLU A 60 2.87 -3.37 -9.82
CA GLU A 60 2.56 -3.84 -8.45
C GLU A 60 1.36 -4.82 -8.45
N PRO A 61 1.49 -5.98 -9.10
CA PRO A 61 0.41 -6.97 -9.13
C PRO A 61 0.12 -7.54 -7.74
N SER A 62 -1.14 -7.76 -7.44
CA SER A 62 -1.58 -8.35 -6.17
C SER A 62 -1.84 -9.87 -6.26
N ASP A 63 -1.81 -10.44 -7.45
CA ASP A 63 -1.96 -11.88 -7.66
C ASP A 63 -0.60 -12.59 -7.76
N LEU A 64 -0.60 -13.89 -7.41
CA LEU A 64 0.63 -14.66 -7.34
C LEU A 64 1.32 -14.81 -8.70
N GLU A 65 0.58 -14.96 -9.78
CA GLU A 65 1.11 -15.13 -11.14
C GLU A 65 1.83 -13.86 -11.60
N GLY A 66 1.21 -12.69 -11.41
CA GLY A 66 1.81 -11.38 -11.70
C GLY A 66 3.08 -11.14 -10.88
N ILE A 67 3.05 -11.42 -9.57
CA ILE A 67 4.23 -11.30 -8.69
C ILE A 67 5.37 -12.22 -9.17
N GLN A 68 5.05 -13.46 -9.53
CA GLN A 68 6.04 -14.40 -10.06
C GLN A 68 6.62 -13.95 -11.40
N GLY A 69 5.78 -13.37 -12.27
CA GLY A 69 6.20 -12.83 -13.57
C GLY A 69 7.20 -11.67 -13.47
N LEU A 70 7.09 -10.85 -12.42
CA LEU A 70 7.99 -9.72 -12.18
C LEU A 70 9.27 -10.09 -11.43
N ARG A 71 9.42 -11.33 -10.97
CA ARG A 71 10.63 -11.76 -10.27
C ARG A 71 11.85 -11.71 -11.18
N ALA A 72 12.93 -11.11 -10.67
CA ALA A 72 14.22 -11.20 -11.34
C ALA A 72 14.68 -12.67 -11.49
N PRO A 73 15.39 -13.03 -12.56
CA PRO A 73 15.99 -14.35 -12.69
C PRO A 73 16.92 -14.66 -11.52
N GLY A 74 16.92 -15.90 -11.05
CA GLY A 74 17.83 -16.33 -9.98
C GLY A 74 17.34 -17.58 -9.25
N PRO A 75 18.18 -18.15 -8.40
CA PRO A 75 17.83 -19.33 -7.62
C PRO A 75 16.75 -18.99 -6.58
N ARG A 76 15.79 -19.89 -6.42
CA ARG A 76 14.71 -19.77 -5.42
C ARG A 76 14.92 -20.65 -4.20
N ALA A 77 15.94 -21.49 -4.27
CA ALA A 77 16.36 -22.37 -3.18
C ALA A 77 17.87 -22.34 -3.05
N TYR A 78 18.36 -22.39 -1.83
CA TYR A 78 19.77 -22.56 -1.55
C TYR A 78 20.12 -24.06 -1.59
N ALA A 79 21.07 -24.44 -2.44
CA ALA A 79 21.52 -25.82 -2.57
C ALA A 79 22.44 -26.27 -1.43
N GLN A 80 22.99 -25.33 -0.64
CA GLN A 80 23.90 -25.67 0.45
C GLN A 80 23.13 -25.92 1.76
N PRO A 81 23.38 -27.05 2.44
CA PRO A 81 22.79 -27.30 3.74
C PRO A 81 23.33 -26.31 4.78
N PHE A 82 22.47 -25.82 5.64
CA PHE A 82 22.86 -25.06 6.81
C PHE A 82 23.05 -26.00 8.00
N SER A 83 24.12 -25.80 8.80
CA SER A 83 24.18 -26.41 10.14
C SER A 83 23.12 -25.76 11.04
N GLU A 84 22.60 -26.50 12.00
CA GLU A 84 21.58 -25.98 12.95
C GLU A 84 22.07 -24.72 13.67
N SER A 85 23.32 -24.70 14.13
CA SER A 85 23.91 -23.55 14.80
C SER A 85 23.95 -22.30 13.92
N ARG A 86 24.33 -22.48 12.63
CA ARG A 86 24.37 -21.37 11.67
C ARG A 86 22.96 -20.85 11.32
N LEU A 87 22.01 -21.76 11.22
CA LEU A 87 20.61 -21.38 11.00
C LEU A 87 20.06 -20.62 12.21
N ALA A 88 20.29 -21.12 13.43
CA ALA A 88 19.87 -20.47 14.66
C ALA A 88 20.47 -19.05 14.81
N ASP A 89 21.76 -18.90 14.52
CA ASP A 89 22.44 -17.59 14.56
C ASP A 89 21.84 -16.61 13.55
N ARG A 90 21.56 -17.04 12.33
CA ARG A 90 20.93 -16.20 11.30
C ARG A 90 19.51 -15.81 11.64
N LEU A 91 18.72 -16.74 12.16
CA LEU A 91 17.36 -16.45 12.63
C LEU A 91 17.36 -15.48 13.80
N TYR A 92 18.28 -15.64 14.74
CA TYR A 92 18.46 -14.70 15.84
C TYR A 92 18.83 -13.30 15.36
N GLY A 93 19.78 -13.19 14.41
CA GLY A 93 20.15 -11.93 13.79
C GLY A 93 19.00 -11.27 13.05
N ALA A 94 18.17 -12.03 12.32
CA ALA A 94 16.99 -11.53 11.63
C ALA A 94 15.94 -10.99 12.62
N TRP A 95 15.72 -11.70 13.74
CA TRP A 95 14.81 -11.24 14.78
C TRP A 95 15.30 -9.97 15.50
N LEU A 96 16.58 -9.86 15.76
CA LEU A 96 17.16 -8.63 16.35
C LEU A 96 17.12 -7.44 15.39
N GLY A 97 17.36 -7.69 14.09
CA GLY A 97 17.34 -6.64 13.08
C GLY A 97 15.95 -6.06 12.83
N ARG A 98 14.91 -6.86 12.99
CA ARG A 98 13.53 -6.42 12.77
C ARG A 98 13.09 -5.30 13.71
N PRO A 99 13.18 -5.42 15.05
CA PRO A 99 12.83 -4.30 15.93
C PRO A 99 13.81 -3.12 15.80
N ALA A 100 15.10 -3.36 15.53
CA ALA A 100 16.06 -2.28 15.31
C ALA A 100 15.76 -1.44 14.05
N GLY A 101 15.19 -2.07 13.02
CA GLY A 101 14.78 -1.37 11.79
C GLY A 101 13.47 -0.60 11.91
N CYS A 102 12.71 -0.79 12.99
CA CYS A 102 11.46 -0.07 13.25
C CYS A 102 11.63 1.16 14.14
N LEU A 103 12.85 1.47 14.59
CA LEU A 103 13.19 2.64 15.40
C LEU A 103 13.67 3.79 14.51
#